data_e727cb45a7e39c9a3d882c785a045a65
#
_entry.id   e727cb45a7e39c9a3d882c785a045a65
#
_cell.length_a   1.000
_cell.length_b   1.000
_cell.length_c   1.000
_cell.angle_alpha   90.00
_cell.angle_beta   90.00
_cell.angle_gamma   90.00
#
_symmetry.space_group_name_H-M   'P 1'
#
loop_
_entity.id
_entity.type
_entity.pdbx_description
1 polymer ?
#
loop_
_entity_poly.entity_id
_entity_poly.type
_entity_poly.pdbx_seq_one_letter_code
_entity_poly.pdbx_strand_id
1 'polypeptide(L)'
;MNTGSGKVRLFSALVHREGVVVGQRTIPADTNELTQVVPLLDAVAVHRTDDGNGDLTGTVITADALHVHRGNIEALLDRGGEYVLTVKGNQPTLERELAALFPAEPALPPHHVTFDRGHGRTEIREITTTSHVADIDFPGVFQAVRIRRETCDLYDNPIRKPETVYGITSLTAQQANPADLLAHNRGHWQIENREHYVRDRTYDEDRSQSLRPG
;
A
#
# COMPACT_ATOMS: atom_id res chain seq x y z
N MET A 1 39.18 -16.13 0.04
CA MET A 1 38.28 -15.04 -0.33
C MET A 1 36.87 -15.57 -0.19
N ASN A 2 36.13 -15.06 0.78
CA ASN A 2 34.79 -15.56 1.10
C ASN A 2 33.80 -14.78 0.23
N THR A 3 33.41 -15.33 -0.93
CA THR A 3 32.31 -14.78 -1.73
C THR A 3 31.01 -15.14 -1.01
N GLY A 4 30.58 -14.26 -0.12
CA GLY A 4 29.27 -14.37 0.51
C GLY A 4 28.20 -14.30 -0.58
N SER A 5 27.41 -15.36 -0.74
CA SER A 5 26.17 -15.32 -1.50
C SER A 5 25.18 -14.44 -0.73
N GLY A 6 25.25 -13.13 -0.96
CA GLY A 6 24.34 -12.17 -0.37
C GLY A 6 22.93 -12.45 -0.91
N LYS A 7 21.95 -12.56 0.00
CA LYS A 7 20.53 -12.67 -0.36
C LYS A 7 20.17 -11.44 -1.19
N VAL A 8 19.74 -11.63 -2.45
CA VAL A 8 19.28 -10.53 -3.30
C VAL A 8 17.92 -10.08 -2.79
N ARG A 9 17.80 -8.82 -2.43
CA ARG A 9 16.51 -8.19 -2.08
C ARG A 9 16.01 -7.40 -3.26
N LEU A 10 14.75 -7.61 -3.62
CA LEU A 10 14.09 -6.93 -4.73
C LEU A 10 12.98 -6.04 -4.21
N PHE A 11 12.85 -4.86 -4.81
CA PHE A 11 11.77 -3.92 -4.59
C PHE A 11 11.02 -3.72 -5.90
N SER A 12 9.70 -3.95 -5.91
CA SER A 12 8.90 -4.04 -7.13
C SER A 12 7.68 -3.13 -7.11
N ALA A 13 7.26 -2.68 -8.29
CA ALA A 13 5.99 -2.02 -8.53
C ALA A 13 5.07 -2.95 -9.31
N LEU A 14 3.86 -3.19 -8.78
CA LEU A 14 2.84 -4.06 -9.36
C LEU A 14 1.60 -3.26 -9.76
N VAL A 15 1.07 -3.50 -10.96
CA VAL A 15 -0.24 -2.99 -11.36
C VAL A 15 -1.32 -3.85 -10.72
N HIS A 16 -2.17 -3.25 -9.86
CA HIS A 16 -3.15 -3.97 -9.06
C HIS A 16 -4.12 -4.82 -9.90
N ARG A 17 -4.64 -4.24 -10.96
CA ARG A 17 -5.70 -4.85 -11.78
C ARG A 17 -5.19 -6.07 -12.53
N GLU A 18 -4.06 -5.92 -13.19
CA GLU A 18 -3.44 -6.94 -14.06
C GLU A 18 -2.58 -7.91 -13.25
N GLY A 19 -2.07 -7.50 -12.09
CA GLY A 19 -1.12 -8.27 -11.30
C GLY A 19 0.24 -8.42 -11.99
N VAL A 20 0.63 -7.42 -12.80
CA VAL A 20 1.88 -7.41 -13.56
C VAL A 20 2.88 -6.48 -12.90
N VAL A 21 4.12 -6.93 -12.76
CA VAL A 21 5.25 -6.11 -12.30
C VAL A 21 5.69 -5.19 -13.44
N VAL A 22 5.64 -3.88 -13.20
CA VAL A 22 5.99 -2.84 -14.18
C VAL A 22 7.32 -2.16 -13.89
N GLY A 23 7.92 -2.44 -12.74
CA GLY A 23 9.22 -1.94 -12.36
C GLY A 23 9.80 -2.77 -11.24
N GLN A 24 11.11 -2.99 -11.26
CA GLN A 24 11.83 -3.73 -10.24
C GLN A 24 13.23 -3.16 -10.04
N ARG A 25 13.68 -3.10 -8.79
CA ARG A 25 15.01 -2.64 -8.39
C ARG A 25 15.64 -3.61 -7.39
N THR A 26 16.92 -3.86 -7.54
CA THR A 26 17.70 -4.57 -6.52
C THR A 26 18.03 -3.60 -5.38
N ILE A 27 17.80 -4.01 -4.14
CA ILE A 27 18.18 -3.23 -2.97
C ILE A 27 19.65 -3.57 -2.65
N PRO A 28 20.58 -2.61 -2.73
CA PRO A 28 21.96 -2.82 -2.32
C PRO A 28 22.06 -3.27 -0.85
N ALA A 29 23.09 -4.06 -0.54
CA ALA A 29 23.26 -4.67 0.80
C ALA A 29 23.40 -3.65 1.93
N ASP A 30 23.93 -2.47 1.62
CA ASP A 30 24.21 -1.35 2.51
C ASP A 30 23.07 -0.32 2.59
N THR A 31 21.93 -0.57 1.92
CA THR A 31 20.78 0.34 1.87
C THR A 31 19.48 -0.36 2.27
N ASN A 32 18.38 0.40 2.22
CA ASN A 32 17.03 -0.10 2.48
C ASN A 32 16.07 0.26 1.34
N GLU A 33 14.85 -0.25 1.41
CA GLU A 33 13.80 -0.04 0.42
C GLU A 33 13.46 1.44 0.20
N LEU A 34 13.52 2.27 1.24
CA LEU A 34 13.19 3.70 1.16
C LEU A 34 14.05 4.45 0.16
N THR A 35 15.32 4.07 0.02
CA THR A 35 16.24 4.70 -0.94
C THR A 35 15.95 4.30 -2.39
N GLN A 36 15.18 3.23 -2.60
CA GLN A 36 14.85 2.71 -3.92
C GLN A 36 13.48 3.19 -4.44
N VAL A 37 12.70 3.90 -3.63
CA VAL A 37 11.37 4.40 -4.03
C VAL A 37 11.49 5.34 -5.23
N VAL A 38 12.28 6.42 -5.13
CA VAL A 38 12.44 7.39 -6.23
C VAL A 38 13.02 6.74 -7.49
N PRO A 39 14.11 5.95 -7.43
CA PRO A 39 14.59 5.22 -8.61
C PRO A 39 13.56 4.25 -9.21
N LEU A 40 12.65 3.68 -8.41
CA LEU A 40 11.58 2.82 -8.92
C LEU A 40 10.49 3.65 -9.61
N LEU A 41 10.10 4.80 -9.04
CA LEU A 41 9.16 5.74 -9.66
C LEU A 41 9.67 6.20 -11.04
N ASP A 42 10.95 6.54 -11.15
CA ASP A 42 11.59 6.93 -12.41
C ASP A 42 11.51 5.80 -13.46
N ALA A 43 11.79 4.56 -13.05
CA ALA A 43 11.68 3.41 -13.93
C ALA A 43 10.25 3.17 -14.42
N VAL A 44 9.26 3.31 -13.54
CA VAL A 44 7.84 3.17 -13.89
C VAL A 44 7.40 4.30 -14.83
N ALA A 45 7.80 5.53 -14.55
CA ALA A 45 7.47 6.70 -15.34
C ALA A 45 7.98 6.59 -16.79
N VAL A 46 9.22 6.17 -16.99
CA VAL A 46 9.82 5.95 -18.33
C VAL A 46 9.04 4.92 -19.15
N HIS A 47 8.52 3.87 -18.51
CA HIS A 47 7.74 2.83 -19.22
C HIS A 47 6.30 3.24 -19.58
N ARG A 48 5.80 4.34 -19.02
CA ARG A 48 4.42 4.80 -19.26
C ARG A 48 4.27 5.77 -20.42
N THR A 49 5.33 6.46 -20.76
CA THR A 49 5.31 7.47 -21.83
C THR A 49 6.22 7.03 -22.98
N ASP A 50 5.67 6.98 -24.19
CA ASP A 50 6.44 6.65 -25.42
C ASP A 50 7.53 7.70 -25.70
N ASP A 51 7.38 8.92 -25.13
CA ASP A 51 8.34 10.03 -25.26
C ASP A 51 9.41 10.05 -24.16
N GLY A 52 9.36 9.13 -23.19
CA GLY A 52 10.33 9.04 -22.11
C GLY A 52 10.29 10.22 -21.11
N ASN A 53 9.22 11.01 -21.09
CA ASN A 53 9.13 12.25 -20.30
C ASN A 53 8.94 12.03 -18.79
N GLY A 54 8.85 10.79 -18.32
CA GLY A 54 8.89 10.46 -16.90
C GLY A 54 7.66 10.90 -16.10
N ASP A 55 6.50 11.06 -16.73
CA ASP A 55 5.26 11.52 -16.12
C ASP A 55 4.45 10.37 -15.51
N LEU A 56 3.94 10.57 -14.27
CA LEU A 56 3.06 9.64 -13.56
C LEU A 56 1.60 10.13 -13.51
N THR A 57 1.24 11.14 -14.29
CA THR A 57 -0.13 11.68 -14.35
C THR A 57 -1.15 10.56 -14.57
N GLY A 58 -2.21 10.54 -13.75
CA GLY A 58 -3.23 9.49 -13.76
C GLY A 58 -2.79 8.16 -13.15
N THR A 59 -1.62 8.11 -12.49
CA THR A 59 -1.16 6.95 -11.72
C THR A 59 -1.46 7.14 -10.25
N VAL A 60 -2.08 6.14 -9.63
CA VAL A 60 -2.27 6.09 -8.18
C VAL A 60 -1.35 5.03 -7.59
N ILE A 61 -0.43 5.45 -6.73
CA ILE A 61 0.48 4.57 -6.01
C ILE A 61 -0.12 4.20 -4.65
N THR A 62 -0.15 2.92 -4.36
CA THR A 62 -0.41 2.45 -2.99
C THR A 62 0.89 1.93 -2.41
N ALA A 63 1.13 2.23 -1.17
CA ALA A 63 2.31 1.78 -0.45
C ALA A 63 1.97 1.41 1.00
N ASP A 64 2.75 0.50 1.55
CA ASP A 64 2.73 0.16 2.96
C ASP A 64 3.22 1.35 3.80
N ALA A 65 2.84 1.34 5.07
CA ALA A 65 3.23 2.33 6.06
C ALA A 65 4.75 2.58 6.13
N LEU A 66 5.58 1.56 5.86
CA LEU A 66 7.04 1.69 5.85
C LEU A 66 7.52 2.71 4.79
N HIS A 67 6.84 2.80 3.66
CA HIS A 67 7.20 3.68 2.55
C HIS A 67 6.58 5.09 2.65
N VAL A 68 5.79 5.35 3.70
CA VAL A 68 5.18 6.67 3.99
C VAL A 68 6.27 7.62 4.49
N HIS A 69 7.14 8.06 3.60
CA HIS A 69 8.21 9.02 3.87
C HIS A 69 8.00 10.29 3.04
N ARG A 70 8.00 11.46 3.70
CA ARG A 70 7.66 12.76 3.11
C ARG A 70 8.38 13.01 1.78
N GLY A 71 9.69 12.86 1.73
CA GLY A 71 10.47 13.13 0.52
C GLY A 71 10.15 12.20 -0.66
N ASN A 72 9.77 10.94 -0.40
CA ASN A 72 9.35 10.02 -1.44
C ASN A 72 7.98 10.42 -2.03
N ILE A 73 7.09 10.92 -1.17
CA ILE A 73 5.77 11.39 -1.59
C ILE A 73 5.86 12.71 -2.35
N GLU A 74 6.70 13.64 -1.91
CA GLU A 74 7.00 14.85 -2.68
C GLU A 74 7.52 14.51 -4.08
N ALA A 75 8.47 13.58 -4.18
CA ALA A 75 9.00 13.12 -5.45
C ALA A 75 7.95 12.44 -6.36
N LEU A 76 6.96 11.75 -5.80
CA LEU A 76 5.83 11.19 -6.53
C LEU A 76 4.92 12.29 -7.09
N LEU A 77 4.53 13.25 -6.22
CA LEU A 77 3.66 14.37 -6.59
C LEU A 77 4.30 15.28 -7.64
N ASP A 78 5.60 15.54 -7.53
CA ASP A 78 6.38 16.31 -8.52
C ASP A 78 6.36 15.68 -9.92
N ARG A 79 6.12 14.36 -10.00
CA ARG A 79 5.94 13.62 -11.26
C ARG A 79 4.47 13.50 -11.69
N GLY A 80 3.57 14.22 -11.06
CA GLY A 80 2.13 14.18 -11.36
C GLY A 80 1.41 12.92 -10.89
N GLY A 81 2.05 12.06 -10.11
CA GLY A 81 1.43 10.87 -9.53
C GLY A 81 0.58 11.19 -8.30
N GLU A 82 -0.35 10.30 -7.99
CA GLU A 82 -1.23 10.37 -6.83
C GLU A 82 -0.98 9.18 -5.90
N TYR A 83 -1.42 9.28 -4.65
CA TYR A 83 -1.22 8.20 -3.68
C TYR A 83 -2.47 7.83 -2.88
N VAL A 84 -2.52 6.57 -2.42
CA VAL A 84 -3.37 6.08 -1.34
C VAL A 84 -2.47 5.28 -0.39
N LEU A 85 -2.25 5.80 0.81
CA LEU A 85 -1.30 5.26 1.79
C LEU A 85 -2.01 4.79 3.04
N THR A 86 -1.61 3.62 3.56
CA THR A 86 -2.02 3.15 4.88
C THR A 86 -1.03 3.67 5.93
N VAL A 87 -1.53 4.25 7.02
CA VAL A 87 -0.73 4.75 8.15
C VAL A 87 -0.85 3.76 9.31
N LYS A 88 0.28 3.37 9.88
CA LYS A 88 0.38 2.43 11.00
C LYS A 88 1.36 2.95 12.07
N GLY A 89 1.57 2.16 13.10
CA GLY A 89 2.39 2.49 14.28
C GLY A 89 3.84 2.95 14.03
N ASN A 90 4.38 2.83 12.80
CA ASN A 90 5.66 3.44 12.42
C ASN A 90 5.57 4.97 12.23
N GLN A 91 4.34 5.51 12.14
CA GLN A 91 4.01 6.94 12.07
C GLN A 91 3.03 7.31 13.20
N PRO A 92 3.40 7.17 14.47
CA PRO A 92 2.45 7.21 15.59
C PRO A 92 1.82 8.60 15.79
N THR A 93 2.50 9.65 15.41
CA THR A 93 1.94 11.01 15.47
C THR A 93 0.86 11.19 14.42
N LEU A 94 1.16 10.88 13.17
CA LEU A 94 0.21 10.96 12.07
C LEU A 94 -1.00 10.02 12.30
N GLU A 95 -0.77 8.80 12.78
CA GLU A 95 -1.86 7.86 13.11
C GLU A 95 -2.81 8.43 14.17
N ARG A 96 -2.27 9.07 15.22
CA ARG A 96 -3.06 9.70 16.28
C ARG A 96 -3.83 10.92 15.76
N GLU A 97 -3.22 11.76 14.92
CA GLU A 97 -3.88 12.90 14.29
C GLU A 97 -5.02 12.44 13.39
N LEU A 98 -4.80 11.42 12.58
CA LEU A 98 -5.85 10.80 11.76
C LEU A 98 -6.98 10.21 12.60
N ALA A 99 -6.65 9.49 13.67
CA ALA A 99 -7.66 8.94 14.57
C ALA A 99 -8.57 10.02 15.17
N ALA A 100 -8.02 11.19 15.46
CA ALA A 100 -8.78 12.33 16.01
C ALA A 100 -9.78 12.94 15.01
N LEU A 101 -9.59 12.74 13.70
CA LEU A 101 -10.52 13.23 12.67
C LEU A 101 -11.83 12.44 12.62
N PHE A 102 -11.84 11.22 13.17
CA PHE A 102 -13.02 10.35 13.12
C PHE A 102 -13.64 10.22 14.49
N PRO A 103 -14.97 10.50 14.63
CA PRO A 103 -15.64 10.34 15.89
C PRO A 103 -15.58 8.89 16.37
N ALA A 104 -15.62 8.70 17.70
CA ALA A 104 -15.72 7.37 18.29
C ALA A 104 -16.98 6.66 17.79
N GLU A 105 -16.85 5.35 17.53
CA GLU A 105 -17.99 4.55 17.06
C GLU A 105 -19.11 4.45 18.14
N PRO A 106 -20.38 4.42 17.71
CA PRO A 106 -20.92 4.37 16.34
C PRO A 106 -21.60 5.69 15.91
N ALA A 107 -20.88 6.77 15.78
CA ALA A 107 -21.50 8.08 15.57
C ALA A 107 -22.16 8.27 14.19
N LEU A 108 -21.66 7.64 13.13
CA LEU A 108 -22.20 7.74 11.77
C LEU A 108 -22.02 6.40 11.02
N PRO A 109 -22.95 6.06 10.10
CA PRO A 109 -22.79 4.89 9.26
C PRO A 109 -21.54 5.05 8.37
N PRO A 110 -20.86 3.93 7.98
CA PRO A 110 -19.76 3.98 7.05
C PRO A 110 -20.21 4.51 5.68
N HIS A 111 -19.31 5.16 4.99
CA HIS A 111 -19.61 5.71 3.65
C HIS A 111 -19.69 4.63 2.57
N HIS A 112 -19.02 3.49 2.80
CA HIS A 112 -19.12 2.30 1.95
C HIS A 112 -18.75 1.06 2.74
N VAL A 113 -19.36 -0.10 2.37
CA VAL A 113 -19.15 -1.41 3.00
C VAL A 113 -18.97 -2.46 1.93
N THR A 114 -18.02 -3.37 2.12
CA THR A 114 -17.89 -4.58 1.31
C THR A 114 -17.99 -5.84 2.16
N PHE A 115 -18.53 -6.89 1.55
CA PHE A 115 -18.66 -8.22 2.12
C PHE A 115 -17.94 -9.21 1.20
N ASP A 116 -16.93 -9.89 1.73
CA ASP A 116 -16.20 -10.93 1.01
C ASP A 116 -16.37 -12.25 1.74
N ARG A 117 -16.81 -13.29 1.02
CA ARG A 117 -16.97 -14.63 1.57
C ARG A 117 -16.02 -15.59 0.89
N GLY A 118 -15.17 -16.26 1.65
CA GLY A 118 -14.20 -17.22 1.12
C GLY A 118 -13.41 -17.90 2.24
N HIS A 119 -12.79 -19.02 1.93
CA HIS A 119 -11.94 -19.78 2.86
C HIS A 119 -12.59 -20.04 4.24
N GLY A 120 -13.90 -20.32 4.25
CA GLY A 120 -14.63 -20.62 5.48
C GLY A 120 -14.90 -19.43 6.39
N ARG A 121 -14.78 -18.20 5.89
CA ARG A 121 -15.01 -16.97 6.66
C ARG A 121 -15.68 -15.88 5.82
N THR A 122 -16.26 -14.91 6.52
CA THR A 122 -16.77 -13.66 5.96
C THR A 122 -15.88 -12.52 6.43
N GLU A 123 -15.44 -11.65 5.53
CA GLU A 123 -14.74 -10.41 5.84
C GLU A 123 -15.64 -9.22 5.50
N ILE A 124 -15.87 -8.35 6.49
CA ILE A 124 -16.61 -7.10 6.35
C ILE A 124 -15.59 -5.97 6.42
N ARG A 125 -15.60 -5.09 5.44
CA ARG A 125 -14.76 -3.88 5.43
C ARG A 125 -15.65 -2.66 5.29
N GLU A 126 -15.50 -1.76 6.22
CA GLU A 126 -16.21 -0.48 6.31
C GLU A 126 -15.19 0.64 6.08
N ILE A 127 -15.52 1.60 5.24
CA ILE A 127 -14.71 2.80 5.04
C ILE A 127 -15.50 4.05 5.38
N THR A 128 -14.85 4.94 6.11
CA THR A 128 -15.30 6.32 6.36
C THR A 128 -14.22 7.27 5.85
N THR A 129 -14.59 8.33 5.15
CA THR A 129 -13.66 9.31 4.59
C THR A 129 -13.97 10.71 5.12
N THR A 130 -12.97 11.58 5.14
CA THR A 130 -13.13 13.01 5.43
C THR A 130 -12.18 13.85 4.60
N SER A 131 -12.63 15.01 4.14
CA SER A 131 -11.80 16.04 3.50
C SER A 131 -11.39 17.15 4.47
N HIS A 132 -11.71 17.04 5.76
CA HIS A 132 -11.28 17.96 6.80
C HIS A 132 -9.86 17.59 7.26
N VAL A 133 -8.87 17.86 6.42
CA VAL A 133 -7.47 17.46 6.61
C VAL A 133 -6.52 18.65 6.71
N ALA A 134 -7.04 19.85 6.91
CA ALA A 134 -6.24 21.09 6.94
C ALA A 134 -5.12 21.08 8.00
N ASP A 135 -5.33 20.38 9.11
CA ASP A 135 -4.38 20.27 10.22
C ASP A 135 -3.41 19.09 10.06
N ILE A 136 -3.51 18.32 8.99
CA ILE A 136 -2.62 17.18 8.71
C ILE A 136 -1.40 17.69 7.94
N ASP A 137 -0.26 17.79 8.63
CA ASP A 137 1.00 18.19 8.00
C ASP A 137 1.64 17.03 7.23
N PHE A 138 1.09 16.74 6.03
CA PHE A 138 1.67 15.76 5.12
C PHE A 138 1.50 16.22 3.66
N PRO A 139 2.46 15.96 2.74
CA PRO A 139 2.42 16.48 1.36
C PRO A 139 1.18 16.05 0.59
N GLY A 140 0.44 17.02 0.05
CA GLY A 140 -0.66 16.81 -0.88
C GLY A 140 -1.87 16.05 -0.34
N VAL A 141 -2.10 15.99 0.96
CA VAL A 141 -3.27 15.32 1.54
C VAL A 141 -4.54 16.07 1.18
N PHE A 142 -5.51 15.37 0.57
CA PHE A 142 -6.86 15.87 0.30
C PHE A 142 -7.96 15.12 1.04
N GLN A 143 -7.74 13.84 1.36
CA GLN A 143 -8.68 13.05 2.16
C GLN A 143 -7.94 12.18 3.18
N ALA A 144 -8.56 11.98 4.34
CA ALA A 144 -8.22 10.94 5.29
C ALA A 144 -9.29 9.84 5.27
N VAL A 145 -8.86 8.61 5.55
CA VAL A 145 -9.75 7.44 5.59
C VAL A 145 -9.58 6.66 6.89
N ARG A 146 -10.68 6.12 7.39
CA ARG A 146 -10.72 5.08 8.43
C ARG A 146 -11.32 3.84 7.81
N ILE A 147 -10.60 2.72 7.86
CA ILE A 147 -11.06 1.42 7.40
C ILE A 147 -11.15 0.50 8.62
N ARG A 148 -12.34 -0.01 8.88
CA ARG A 148 -12.60 -1.04 9.87
C ARG A 148 -12.79 -2.37 9.18
N ARG A 149 -12.07 -3.39 9.63
CA ARG A 149 -12.15 -4.75 9.12
C ARG A 149 -12.61 -5.70 10.22
N GLU A 150 -13.67 -6.43 9.95
CA GLU A 150 -14.17 -7.49 10.81
C GLU A 150 -14.11 -8.83 10.07
N THR A 151 -13.76 -9.89 10.79
CA THR A 151 -13.68 -11.23 10.23
C THR A 151 -14.53 -12.16 11.09
N CYS A 152 -15.53 -12.78 10.46
CA CYS A 152 -16.46 -13.69 11.08
C CYS A 152 -16.35 -15.09 10.47
N ASP A 153 -16.81 -16.11 11.18
CA ASP A 153 -17.06 -17.42 10.63
C ASP A 153 -18.30 -17.42 9.70
N LEU A 154 -18.67 -18.58 9.17
CA LEU A 154 -19.84 -18.69 8.28
C LEU A 154 -21.19 -18.54 9.00
N TYR A 155 -21.18 -18.44 10.33
CA TYR A 155 -22.33 -18.26 11.22
C TYR A 155 -22.36 -16.86 11.83
N ASP A 156 -21.57 -15.93 11.27
CA ASP A 156 -21.43 -14.53 11.68
C ASP A 156 -20.86 -14.33 13.10
N ASN A 157 -20.16 -15.34 13.67
CA ASN A 157 -19.44 -15.15 14.92
C ASN A 157 -18.06 -14.52 14.63
N PRO A 158 -17.66 -13.48 15.38
CA PRO A 158 -16.34 -12.86 15.22
C PRO A 158 -15.21 -13.87 15.50
N ILE A 159 -14.31 -14.06 14.53
CA ILE A 159 -13.12 -14.92 14.69
C ILE A 159 -12.00 -14.19 15.44
N ARG A 160 -11.94 -12.86 15.29
CA ARG A 160 -10.97 -11.99 15.94
C ARG A 160 -11.56 -10.61 16.20
N LYS A 161 -10.88 -9.83 17.05
CA LYS A 161 -11.26 -8.42 17.26
C LYS A 161 -11.21 -7.64 15.95
N PRO A 162 -12.17 -6.73 15.72
CA PRO A 162 -12.11 -5.82 14.60
C PRO A 162 -10.79 -5.04 14.58
N GLU A 163 -10.23 -4.88 13.40
CA GLU A 163 -9.02 -4.08 13.16
C GLU A 163 -9.42 -2.76 12.51
N THR A 164 -8.89 -1.66 13.04
CA THR A 164 -9.06 -0.33 12.46
C THR A 164 -7.71 0.16 11.97
N VAL A 165 -7.67 0.63 10.71
CA VAL A 165 -6.50 1.27 10.11
C VAL A 165 -6.89 2.63 9.56
N TYR A 166 -5.94 3.55 9.57
CA TYR A 166 -6.10 4.88 9.00
C TYR A 166 -5.27 5.02 7.75
N GLY A 167 -5.64 5.95 6.89
CA GLY A 167 -4.89 6.26 5.69
C GLY A 167 -5.10 7.68 5.22
N ILE A 168 -4.29 8.07 4.29
CA ILE A 168 -4.30 9.38 3.63
C ILE A 168 -4.21 9.21 2.12
N THR A 169 -4.74 10.20 1.39
CA THR A 169 -4.65 10.22 -0.06
C THR A 169 -4.53 11.64 -0.60
N SER A 170 -3.83 11.78 -1.71
CA SER A 170 -3.79 13.00 -2.50
C SER A 170 -4.98 13.14 -3.46
N LEU A 171 -5.80 12.09 -3.60
CA LEU A 171 -7.01 12.16 -4.41
C LEU A 171 -8.09 12.98 -3.71
N THR A 172 -8.68 13.92 -4.45
CA THR A 172 -9.87 14.65 -3.99
C THR A 172 -11.11 13.75 -3.97
N ALA A 173 -12.17 14.15 -3.27
CA ALA A 173 -13.43 13.41 -3.23
C ALA A 173 -14.13 13.29 -4.61
N GLN A 174 -13.78 14.17 -5.56
CA GLN A 174 -14.24 14.10 -6.94
C GLN A 174 -13.45 13.08 -7.77
N GLN A 175 -12.16 12.88 -7.46
CA GLN A 175 -11.30 11.91 -8.17
C GLN A 175 -11.48 10.48 -7.66
N ALA A 176 -11.75 10.30 -6.36
CA ALA A 176 -11.96 8.99 -5.78
C ALA A 176 -13.03 9.02 -4.67
N ASN A 177 -14.08 8.26 -4.86
CA ASN A 177 -15.13 8.04 -3.87
C ASN A 177 -14.69 6.98 -2.82
N PRO A 178 -15.44 6.77 -1.72
CA PRO A 178 -15.08 5.80 -0.69
C PRO A 178 -14.89 4.35 -1.20
N ALA A 179 -15.68 3.93 -2.20
CA ALA A 179 -15.53 2.60 -2.80
C ALA A 179 -14.22 2.45 -3.56
N ASP A 180 -13.82 3.48 -4.32
CA ASP A 180 -12.55 3.51 -5.04
C ASP A 180 -11.37 3.46 -4.08
N LEU A 181 -11.39 4.25 -2.99
CA LEU A 181 -10.34 4.27 -1.98
C LEU A 181 -10.21 2.91 -1.26
N LEU A 182 -11.34 2.25 -0.96
CA LEU A 182 -11.32 0.91 -0.40
C LEU A 182 -10.74 -0.12 -1.40
N ALA A 183 -11.07 0.02 -2.69
CA ALA A 183 -10.52 -0.85 -3.74
C ALA A 183 -9.00 -0.67 -3.90
N HIS A 184 -8.47 0.56 -3.86
CA HIS A 184 -7.04 0.83 -3.86
C HIS A 184 -6.34 0.21 -2.66
N ASN A 185 -6.90 0.38 -1.46
CA ASN A 185 -6.35 -0.23 -0.24
C ASN A 185 -6.31 -1.76 -0.33
N ARG A 186 -7.37 -2.40 -0.86
CA ARG A 186 -7.40 -3.86 -1.08
C ARG A 186 -6.41 -4.32 -2.14
N GLY A 187 -6.26 -3.55 -3.22
CA GLY A 187 -5.31 -3.84 -4.29
C GLY A 187 -3.86 -3.90 -3.82
N HIS A 188 -3.50 -3.10 -2.80
CA HIS A 188 -2.17 -3.12 -2.21
C HIS A 188 -1.74 -4.52 -1.73
N TRP A 189 -2.65 -5.30 -1.12
CA TRP A 189 -2.37 -6.65 -0.63
C TRP A 189 -2.13 -7.69 -1.74
N GLN A 190 -2.39 -7.34 -2.99
CA GLN A 190 -2.14 -8.27 -4.11
C GLN A 190 -0.64 -8.51 -4.33
N ILE A 191 0.21 -7.53 -4.00
CA ILE A 191 1.66 -7.68 -4.15
C ILE A 191 2.19 -8.78 -3.23
N GLU A 192 1.71 -8.84 -1.97
CA GLU A 192 2.05 -9.89 -1.03
C GLU A 192 1.57 -11.28 -1.49
N ASN A 193 0.33 -11.35 -1.98
CA ASN A 193 -0.29 -12.61 -2.37
C ASN A 193 0.16 -13.13 -3.74
N ARG A 194 0.47 -12.25 -4.70
CA ARG A 194 0.79 -12.63 -6.07
C ARG A 194 2.29 -12.67 -6.36
N GLU A 195 3.06 -11.83 -5.74
CA GLU A 195 4.51 -11.79 -5.95
C GLU A 195 5.27 -12.46 -4.81
N HIS A 196 5.16 -11.95 -3.58
CA HIS A 196 5.96 -12.46 -2.47
C HIS A 196 5.58 -13.89 -2.11
N TYR A 197 4.29 -14.19 -1.96
CA TYR A 197 3.85 -15.54 -1.61
C TYR A 197 4.19 -16.57 -2.69
N VAL A 198 4.05 -16.23 -3.98
CA VAL A 198 4.38 -17.15 -5.09
C VAL A 198 5.88 -17.39 -5.14
N ARG A 199 6.71 -16.35 -4.98
CA ARG A 199 8.17 -16.48 -4.96
C ARG A 199 8.63 -17.32 -3.77
N ASP A 200 8.12 -17.03 -2.58
CA ASP A 200 8.52 -17.72 -1.35
C ASP A 200 8.01 -19.17 -1.29
N ARG A 201 6.80 -19.44 -1.80
CA ARG A 201 6.17 -20.76 -1.70
C ARG A 201 6.36 -21.63 -2.93
N THR A 202 6.27 -21.06 -4.13
CA THR A 202 6.31 -21.82 -5.38
C THR A 202 7.74 -22.01 -5.88
N TYR A 203 8.58 -21.00 -5.72
CA TYR A 203 9.98 -21.04 -6.16
C TYR A 203 10.97 -21.30 -5.01
N ASP A 204 10.48 -21.34 -3.77
CA ASP A 204 11.27 -21.62 -2.56
C ASP A 204 12.54 -20.73 -2.47
N GLU A 205 12.41 -19.47 -2.92
CA GLU A 205 13.53 -18.54 -3.00
C GLU A 205 14.21 -18.30 -1.64
N ASP A 206 13.44 -18.35 -0.55
CA ASP A 206 13.96 -18.25 0.82
C ASP A 206 14.78 -19.48 1.27
N ARG A 207 14.56 -20.64 0.65
CA ARG A 207 15.28 -21.88 0.91
C ARG A 207 16.41 -22.18 -0.06
N SER A 208 16.53 -21.44 -1.14
CA SER A 208 17.57 -21.61 -2.14
C SER A 208 18.96 -21.33 -1.54
N GLN A 209 19.43 -22.28 -0.74
CA GLN A 209 20.83 -22.42 -0.43
C GLN A 209 21.47 -23.04 -1.67
N SER A 210 22.32 -22.27 -2.35
CA SER A 210 23.14 -22.83 -3.44
C SER A 210 23.87 -24.05 -2.91
N LEU A 211 23.51 -25.24 -3.45
CA LEU A 211 24.27 -26.46 -3.26
C LEU A 211 25.68 -26.15 -3.71
N ARG A 212 26.65 -26.22 -2.78
CA ARG A 212 28.07 -26.17 -3.12
C ARG A 212 28.38 -27.36 -4.01
N PRO A 213 29.00 -27.19 -5.19
CA PRO A 213 29.62 -28.32 -5.85
C PRO A 213 30.75 -28.83 -4.95
N GLY A 214 30.72 -30.13 -4.67
CA GLY A 214 31.77 -30.85 -3.96
C GLY A 214 33.09 -30.91 -4.75
#